data_03af7e4b499715d94d69d5766ee80b29
#
_entry.id   03af7e4b499715d94d69d5766ee80b29
#
_cell.length_a   1.000
_cell.length_b   1.000
_cell.length_c   1.000
_cell.angle_alpha   90.00
_cell.angle_beta   90.00
_cell.angle_gamma   90.00
#
_symmetry.space_group_name_H-M   'P 1'
#
loop_
_entity.id
_entity.type
_entity.pdbx_description
1 polymer ?
#
loop_
_entity_poly.entity_id
_entity_poly.type
_entity_poly.pdbx_seq_one_letter_code
_entity_poly.pdbx_strand_id
1 'polypeptide(L)'
;MTEETKAGASGSEVSWNGVERRGAASAPETPAETFIPAPADWQSRGLSFLADLMIYTGLLFGARHFLGEILSGFLAMVYIVFRDGLFGGQSIGKKILGIRVVHIDGRPISFVDSSFRNVMFIFYPIYALTAAVIVVEALVSLRDPQRRRLGDRIARTCVVQKAGAPVLG
;
A
#
# COMPACT_ATOMS: atom_id res chain seq x y z
N MET A 1 19.70 10.51 83.73
CA MET A 1 19.79 9.06 83.57
C MET A 1 18.85 8.73 82.45
N THR A 2 19.38 8.50 81.34
CA THR A 2 19.09 7.58 80.23
C THR A 2 19.63 8.14 78.94
N GLU A 3 20.66 7.50 78.40
CA GLU A 3 21.32 7.75 77.16
C GLU A 3 20.37 7.34 76.01
N GLU A 4 20.17 8.24 75.07
CA GLU A 4 19.59 7.88 73.76
C GLU A 4 20.72 7.69 72.77
N THR A 5 20.88 6.47 72.34
CA THR A 5 21.83 6.03 71.34
C THR A 5 21.24 6.39 69.96
N LYS A 6 21.89 7.35 69.29
CA LYS A 6 21.55 7.78 67.95
C LYS A 6 22.19 6.82 66.95
N ALA A 7 21.39 5.86 66.45
CA ALA A 7 21.81 4.98 65.36
C ALA A 7 21.81 5.75 64.04
N GLY A 8 23.01 5.88 63.48
CA GLY A 8 23.21 6.51 62.16
C GLY A 8 22.69 5.60 61.03
N ALA A 9 21.69 6.05 60.32
CA ALA A 9 21.28 5.43 59.07
C ALA A 9 22.26 5.89 57.96
N SER A 10 23.19 5.00 57.65
CA SER A 10 24.01 5.12 56.45
C SER A 10 23.12 4.86 55.22
N GLY A 11 22.63 5.93 54.64
CA GLY A 11 22.01 5.87 53.32
C GLY A 11 23.04 5.57 52.26
N SER A 12 23.07 4.33 51.82
CA SER A 12 23.81 3.98 50.60
C SER A 12 23.11 4.62 49.41
N GLU A 13 23.67 5.76 48.96
CA GLU A 13 23.31 6.28 47.64
C GLU A 13 23.68 5.21 46.60
N VAL A 14 22.66 4.61 46.02
CA VAL A 14 22.82 3.72 44.87
C VAL A 14 23.20 4.61 43.67
N SER A 15 24.50 4.70 43.43
CA SER A 15 25.03 5.36 42.22
C SER A 15 24.59 4.58 40.99
N TRP A 16 23.69 5.13 40.25
CA TRP A 16 23.19 4.59 38.94
C TRP A 16 24.23 4.61 37.84
N ASN A 17 25.44 5.11 38.08
CA ASN A 17 26.53 5.21 37.10
C ASN A 17 27.33 3.91 36.93
N GLY A 18 26.96 2.83 37.63
CA GLY A 18 27.64 1.54 37.59
C GLY A 18 26.92 0.44 36.80
N VAL A 19 25.87 0.75 36.02
CA VAL A 19 25.39 -0.21 35.03
C VAL A 19 26.39 -0.21 33.88
N GLU A 20 27.47 -0.99 34.07
CA GLU A 20 28.25 -1.46 32.92
C GLU A 20 27.25 -1.99 31.88
N ARG A 21 27.15 -1.26 30.77
CA ARG A 21 26.63 -1.83 29.52
C ARG A 21 27.61 -2.95 29.14
N ARG A 22 27.46 -4.11 29.79
CA ARG A 22 28.01 -5.34 29.24
C ARG A 22 27.44 -5.38 27.84
N GLY A 23 28.36 -5.30 26.89
CA GLY A 23 28.06 -5.22 25.48
C GLY A 23 26.90 -6.15 25.16
N ALA A 24 25.79 -5.56 24.80
CA ALA A 24 24.78 -6.28 24.05
C ALA A 24 25.58 -6.80 22.86
N ALA A 25 25.96 -8.08 22.92
CA ALA A 25 26.44 -8.78 21.75
C ALA A 25 25.40 -8.47 20.70
N SER A 26 25.79 -7.68 19.70
CA SER A 26 24.95 -7.40 18.53
C SER A 26 24.50 -8.77 18.09
N ALA A 27 23.22 -9.07 18.35
CA ALA A 27 22.60 -10.23 17.72
C ALA A 27 22.99 -10.14 16.25
N PRO A 28 23.49 -11.21 15.62
CA PRO A 28 23.86 -11.15 14.23
C PRO A 28 22.66 -10.55 13.51
N GLU A 29 22.86 -9.38 12.88
CA GLU A 29 21.84 -8.77 12.03
C GLU A 29 21.58 -9.81 10.97
N THR A 30 20.53 -10.62 11.17
CA THR A 30 20.01 -11.50 10.13
C THR A 30 19.78 -10.57 8.96
N PRO A 31 20.44 -10.81 7.81
CA PRO A 31 20.27 -9.92 6.65
C PRO A 31 18.76 -9.75 6.51
N ALA A 32 18.28 -8.51 6.54
CA ALA A 32 16.86 -8.23 6.47
C ALA A 32 16.35 -9.04 5.29
N GLU A 33 15.60 -10.11 5.56
CA GLU A 33 15.04 -10.97 4.50
C GLU A 33 14.35 -10.02 3.56
N THR A 34 14.88 -9.94 2.35
CA THR A 34 14.34 -9.05 1.33
C THR A 34 12.90 -9.52 1.15
N PHE A 35 11.95 -8.75 1.68
CA PHE A 35 10.53 -9.06 1.57
C PHE A 35 10.19 -9.13 0.09
N ILE A 36 10.11 -10.33 -0.47
CA ILE A 36 9.66 -10.57 -1.84
C ILE A 36 8.21 -11.04 -1.72
N PRO A 37 7.26 -10.12 -1.81
CA PRO A 37 5.86 -10.49 -1.70
C PRO A 37 5.47 -11.35 -2.91
N ALA A 38 4.77 -12.44 -2.68
CA ALA A 38 4.17 -13.23 -3.75
C ALA A 38 3.21 -12.35 -4.56
N PRO A 39 3.42 -12.22 -5.88
CA PRO A 39 2.56 -11.38 -6.70
C PRO A 39 1.14 -11.97 -6.73
N ALA A 40 0.12 -11.09 -6.67
CA ALA A 40 -1.26 -11.50 -6.84
C ALA A 40 -1.47 -12.15 -8.22
N ASP A 41 -2.37 -13.12 -8.27
CA ASP A 41 -2.73 -13.82 -9.50
C ASP A 41 -3.40 -12.90 -10.53
N TRP A 42 -3.38 -13.33 -11.78
CA TRP A 42 -3.93 -12.54 -12.90
C TRP A 42 -5.43 -12.35 -12.82
N GLN A 43 -6.16 -13.38 -12.37
CA GLN A 43 -7.61 -13.35 -12.27
C GLN A 43 -8.05 -12.32 -11.23
N SER A 44 -7.50 -12.36 -10.02
CA SER A 44 -7.79 -11.38 -8.97
C SER A 44 -7.45 -9.95 -9.41
N ARG A 45 -6.34 -9.75 -10.13
CA ARG A 45 -5.97 -8.43 -10.66
C ARG A 45 -6.94 -7.94 -11.72
N GLY A 46 -7.32 -8.81 -12.67
CA GLY A 46 -8.29 -8.50 -13.72
C GLY A 46 -9.67 -8.19 -13.17
N LEU A 47 -10.19 -9.05 -12.28
CA LEU A 47 -11.50 -8.85 -11.66
C LEU A 47 -11.53 -7.60 -10.77
N SER A 48 -10.45 -7.30 -10.03
CA SER A 48 -10.39 -6.05 -9.25
C SER A 48 -10.40 -4.81 -10.14
N PHE A 49 -9.73 -4.87 -11.29
CA PHE A 49 -9.76 -3.79 -12.26
C PHE A 49 -11.17 -3.60 -12.84
N LEU A 50 -11.86 -4.68 -13.20
CA LEU A 50 -13.25 -4.62 -13.69
C LEU A 50 -14.21 -4.06 -12.63
N ALA A 51 -14.08 -4.47 -11.37
CA ALA A 51 -14.89 -3.91 -10.28
C ALA A 51 -14.65 -2.41 -10.11
N ASP A 52 -13.39 -1.97 -10.15
CA ASP A 52 -13.05 -0.54 -10.09
C ASP A 52 -13.55 0.23 -11.33
N LEU A 53 -13.53 -0.40 -12.50
CA LEU A 53 -14.08 0.18 -13.73
C LEU A 53 -15.61 0.35 -13.64
N MET A 54 -16.33 -0.60 -13.04
CA MET A 54 -17.76 -0.46 -12.78
C MET A 54 -18.07 0.72 -11.85
N ILE A 55 -17.27 0.91 -10.81
CA ILE A 55 -17.42 2.07 -9.91
C ILE A 55 -17.13 3.37 -10.66
N TYR A 56 -16.05 3.42 -11.43
CA TYR A 56 -15.72 4.58 -12.26
C TYR A 56 -16.86 4.93 -13.23
N THR A 57 -17.38 3.95 -13.96
CA THR A 57 -18.50 4.17 -14.90
C THR A 57 -19.78 4.56 -14.18
N GLY A 58 -20.03 4.00 -13.01
CA GLY A 58 -21.15 4.39 -12.15
C GLY A 58 -21.06 5.84 -11.68
N LEU A 59 -19.86 6.31 -11.32
CA LEU A 59 -19.62 7.73 -10.98
C LEU A 59 -19.77 8.63 -12.21
N LEU A 60 -19.24 8.21 -13.35
CA LEU A 60 -19.23 9.01 -14.58
C LEU A 60 -20.64 9.18 -15.16
N PHE A 61 -21.41 8.09 -15.24
CA PHE A 61 -22.72 8.08 -15.90
C PHE A 61 -23.89 8.07 -14.92
N GLY A 62 -23.81 7.32 -13.82
CA GLY A 62 -24.87 7.21 -12.82
C GLY A 62 -25.04 8.49 -12.01
N ALA A 63 -23.92 9.09 -11.57
CA ALA A 63 -23.98 10.34 -10.81
C ALA A 63 -24.29 11.57 -11.66
N ARG A 64 -24.12 11.50 -12.99
CA ARG A 64 -24.32 12.61 -13.92
C ARG A 64 -25.72 13.23 -13.83
N HIS A 65 -26.73 12.40 -13.61
CA HIS A 65 -28.10 12.85 -13.50
C HIS A 65 -28.35 13.75 -12.26
N PHE A 66 -27.64 13.48 -11.17
CA PHE A 66 -27.79 14.18 -9.89
C PHE A 66 -26.78 15.33 -9.71
N LEU A 67 -25.55 15.14 -10.19
CA LEU A 67 -24.43 16.03 -9.93
C LEU A 67 -24.03 16.90 -11.14
N GLY A 68 -24.62 16.61 -12.30
CA GLY A 68 -24.22 17.20 -13.56
C GLY A 68 -22.93 16.59 -14.13
N GLU A 69 -22.64 16.93 -15.38
CA GLU A 69 -21.57 16.29 -16.17
C GLU A 69 -20.18 16.60 -15.63
N ILE A 70 -19.91 17.85 -15.30
CA ILE A 70 -18.58 18.29 -14.86
C ILE A 70 -18.22 17.67 -13.51
N LEU A 71 -19.12 17.70 -12.54
CA LEU A 71 -18.83 17.21 -11.18
C LEU A 71 -18.74 15.67 -11.18
N SER A 72 -19.59 14.95 -11.91
CA SER A 72 -19.51 13.50 -12.03
C SER A 72 -18.22 13.07 -12.72
N GLY A 73 -17.79 13.76 -13.77
CA GLY A 73 -16.52 13.51 -14.44
C GLY A 73 -15.32 13.76 -13.53
N PHE A 74 -15.34 14.86 -12.77
CA PHE A 74 -14.31 15.16 -11.79
C PHE A 74 -14.21 14.09 -10.70
N LEU A 75 -15.33 13.67 -10.10
CA LEU A 75 -15.34 12.64 -9.08
C LEU A 75 -14.85 11.28 -9.61
N ALA A 76 -15.25 10.92 -10.82
CA ALA A 76 -14.78 9.71 -11.47
C ALA A 76 -13.25 9.76 -11.69
N MET A 77 -12.70 10.90 -12.13
CA MET A 77 -11.27 11.10 -12.32
C MET A 77 -10.51 11.04 -10.99
N VAL A 78 -10.99 11.70 -9.95
CA VAL A 78 -10.40 11.64 -8.60
C VAL A 78 -10.38 10.19 -8.10
N TYR A 79 -11.48 9.47 -8.28
CA TYR A 79 -11.54 8.07 -7.90
C TYR A 79 -10.46 7.24 -8.62
N ILE A 80 -10.36 7.31 -9.96
CA ILE A 80 -9.43 6.45 -10.71
C ILE A 80 -7.96 6.72 -10.38
N VAL A 81 -7.62 7.98 -10.09
CA VAL A 81 -6.25 8.38 -9.74
C VAL A 81 -5.87 7.95 -8.32
N PHE A 82 -6.76 8.14 -7.35
CA PHE A 82 -6.45 7.94 -5.94
C PHE A 82 -6.95 6.62 -5.35
N ARG A 83 -7.67 5.80 -6.12
CA ARG A 83 -8.35 4.58 -5.64
C ARG A 83 -7.47 3.63 -4.84
N ASP A 84 -6.20 3.48 -5.24
CA ASP A 84 -5.27 2.54 -4.57
C ASP A 84 -4.78 3.06 -3.22
N GLY A 85 -4.88 4.38 -2.97
CA GLY A 85 -4.55 4.99 -1.67
C GLY A 85 -5.68 4.92 -0.63
N LEU A 86 -6.93 4.62 -1.03
CA LEU A 86 -8.10 4.76 -0.16
C LEU A 86 -8.05 3.90 1.10
N PHE A 87 -7.63 2.64 0.99
CA PHE A 87 -7.64 1.66 2.08
C PHE A 87 -6.24 1.09 2.34
N GLY A 88 -5.24 1.96 2.43
CA GLY A 88 -3.86 1.54 2.69
C GLY A 88 -3.30 0.60 1.62
N GLY A 89 -3.44 0.95 0.36
CA GLY A 89 -2.99 0.15 -0.77
C GLY A 89 -4.08 -0.69 -1.45
N GLN A 90 -5.35 -0.44 -1.13
CA GLN A 90 -6.47 -1.17 -1.73
C GLN A 90 -7.49 -0.20 -2.32
N SER A 91 -7.86 -0.40 -3.57
CA SER A 91 -9.10 0.12 -4.13
C SER A 91 -10.29 -0.71 -3.61
N ILE A 92 -11.50 -0.27 -3.89
CA ILE A 92 -12.71 -1.04 -3.54
C ILE A 92 -12.67 -2.41 -4.20
N GLY A 93 -12.36 -2.50 -5.50
CA GLY A 93 -12.23 -3.76 -6.22
C GLY A 93 -11.16 -4.68 -5.64
N LYS A 94 -9.99 -4.12 -5.28
CA LYS A 94 -8.91 -4.89 -4.65
C LYS A 94 -9.25 -5.37 -3.25
N LYS A 95 -10.01 -4.57 -2.50
CA LYS A 95 -10.46 -4.96 -1.16
C LYS A 95 -11.41 -6.15 -1.21
N ILE A 96 -12.33 -6.18 -2.19
CA ILE A 96 -13.26 -7.30 -2.41
C ILE A 96 -12.49 -8.60 -2.72
N LEU A 97 -11.42 -8.51 -3.53
CA LEU A 97 -10.65 -9.67 -3.97
C LEU A 97 -9.46 -10.02 -3.05
N GLY A 98 -9.32 -9.35 -1.91
CA GLY A 98 -8.28 -9.64 -0.95
C GLY A 98 -6.85 -9.41 -1.46
N ILE A 99 -6.66 -8.51 -2.42
CA ILE A 99 -5.34 -8.11 -2.91
C ILE A 99 -4.99 -6.69 -2.45
N ARG A 100 -3.69 -6.41 -2.35
CA ARG A 100 -3.18 -5.12 -1.87
C ARG A 100 -1.98 -4.68 -2.69
N VAL A 101 -1.84 -3.38 -2.82
CA VAL A 101 -0.63 -2.73 -3.32
C VAL A 101 0.29 -2.41 -2.15
N VAL A 102 1.55 -2.73 -2.32
CA VAL A 102 2.61 -2.37 -1.39
C VAL A 102 3.82 -1.85 -2.18
N HIS A 103 4.69 -1.11 -1.52
CA HIS A 103 6.01 -0.85 -2.07
C HIS A 103 6.82 -2.15 -2.17
N ILE A 104 7.83 -2.16 -3.02
CA ILE A 104 8.74 -3.32 -3.18
C ILE A 104 9.50 -3.67 -1.90
N ASP A 105 9.61 -2.72 -0.97
CA ASP A 105 10.20 -2.87 0.37
C ASP A 105 9.14 -3.23 1.45
N GLY A 106 7.91 -3.54 1.06
CA GLY A 106 6.83 -3.94 1.96
C GLY A 106 6.07 -2.79 2.63
N ARG A 107 6.49 -1.54 2.47
CA ARG A 107 5.79 -0.39 3.05
C ARG A 107 4.40 -0.19 2.45
N PRO A 108 3.44 0.32 3.22
CA PRO A 108 2.14 0.73 2.67
C PRO A 108 2.32 1.88 1.68
N ILE A 109 1.46 1.97 0.69
CA ILE A 109 1.45 3.07 -0.28
C ILE A 109 0.65 4.26 0.23
N SER A 110 1.07 5.46 -0.22
CA SER A 110 0.37 6.73 0.02
C SER A 110 -0.58 7.07 -1.15
N PHE A 111 -1.34 8.16 -0.99
CA PHE A 111 -2.14 8.74 -2.08
C PHE A 111 -1.25 9.27 -3.23
N VAL A 112 -0.05 9.77 -2.91
CA VAL A 112 0.92 10.22 -3.90
C VAL A 112 1.41 9.05 -4.75
N ASP A 113 1.74 7.92 -4.13
CA ASP A 113 2.12 6.70 -4.85
C ASP A 113 0.99 6.19 -5.74
N SER A 114 -0.26 6.27 -5.23
CA SER A 114 -1.45 5.92 -6.02
C SER A 114 -1.58 6.80 -7.27
N SER A 115 -1.37 8.11 -7.13
CA SER A 115 -1.47 9.03 -8.27
C SER A 115 -0.38 8.78 -9.32
N PHE A 116 0.88 8.61 -8.93
CA PHE A 116 1.96 8.25 -9.86
C PHE A 116 1.69 6.93 -10.57
N ARG A 117 1.19 5.94 -9.85
CA ARG A 117 0.87 4.63 -10.35
C ARG A 117 -0.27 4.64 -11.37
N ASN A 118 -1.27 5.49 -11.14
CA ASN A 118 -2.47 5.58 -11.95
C ASN A 118 -2.46 6.79 -12.91
N VAL A 119 -1.35 7.56 -12.99
CA VAL A 119 -1.27 8.77 -13.84
C VAL A 119 -1.60 8.50 -15.30
N MET A 120 -1.27 7.32 -15.83
CA MET A 120 -1.59 6.93 -17.19
C MET A 120 -3.10 6.88 -17.45
N PHE A 121 -3.90 6.68 -16.42
CA PHE A 121 -5.36 6.65 -16.54
C PHE A 121 -6.00 8.04 -16.58
N ILE A 122 -5.23 9.12 -16.49
CA ILE A 122 -5.73 10.49 -16.70
C ILE A 122 -6.26 10.66 -18.13
N PHE A 123 -5.82 9.81 -19.06
CA PHE A 123 -6.30 9.78 -20.44
C PHE A 123 -7.63 9.04 -20.63
N TYR A 124 -8.27 8.56 -19.54
CA TYR A 124 -9.54 7.84 -19.61
C TYR A 124 -10.66 8.53 -20.43
N PRO A 125 -10.76 9.86 -20.43
CA PRO A 125 -11.75 10.53 -21.30
C PRO A 125 -11.51 10.34 -22.80
N ILE A 126 -10.28 9.96 -23.21
CA ILE A 126 -9.91 9.72 -24.59
C ILE A 126 -9.90 8.19 -24.83
N TYR A 127 -11.02 7.61 -25.23
CA TYR A 127 -11.23 6.15 -25.29
C TYR A 127 -10.16 5.40 -26.09
N ALA A 128 -9.75 5.92 -27.26
CA ALA A 128 -8.72 5.28 -28.08
C ALA A 128 -7.35 5.24 -27.38
N LEU A 129 -6.98 6.33 -26.70
CA LEU A 129 -5.73 6.42 -25.96
C LEU A 129 -5.78 5.53 -24.71
N THR A 130 -6.91 5.48 -24.04
CA THR A 130 -7.13 4.59 -22.90
C THR A 130 -6.98 3.12 -23.29
N ALA A 131 -7.57 2.70 -24.41
CA ALA A 131 -7.43 1.34 -24.90
C ALA A 131 -5.95 1.00 -25.18
N ALA A 132 -5.21 1.91 -25.81
CA ALA A 132 -3.78 1.74 -26.04
C ALA A 132 -2.99 1.63 -24.73
N VAL A 133 -3.27 2.47 -23.75
CA VAL A 133 -2.64 2.43 -22.41
C VAL A 133 -2.92 1.09 -21.73
N ILE A 134 -4.16 0.60 -21.75
CA ILE A 134 -4.52 -0.70 -21.13
C ILE A 134 -3.75 -1.85 -21.79
N VAL A 135 -3.64 -1.84 -23.13
CA VAL A 135 -2.87 -2.86 -23.86
C VAL A 135 -1.39 -2.81 -23.49
N VAL A 136 -0.79 -1.63 -23.48
CA VAL A 136 0.62 -1.45 -23.08
C VAL A 136 0.86 -1.91 -21.64
N GLU A 137 0.02 -1.49 -20.72
CA GLU A 137 0.08 -1.90 -19.29
C GLU A 137 -0.04 -3.42 -19.13
N ALA A 138 -0.94 -4.08 -19.88
CA ALA A 138 -1.09 -5.52 -19.88
C ALA A 138 0.17 -6.21 -20.43
N LEU A 139 0.69 -5.77 -21.59
CA LEU A 139 1.89 -6.34 -22.20
C LEU A 139 3.13 -6.21 -21.30
N VAL A 140 3.32 -5.05 -20.67
CA VAL A 140 4.42 -4.82 -19.72
C VAL A 140 4.29 -5.76 -18.53
N SER A 141 3.08 -5.88 -17.99
CA SER A 141 2.82 -6.74 -16.83
C SER A 141 2.99 -8.23 -17.16
N LEU A 142 2.67 -8.67 -18.38
CA LEU A 142 2.88 -10.06 -18.83
C LEU A 142 4.37 -10.43 -18.92
N ARG A 143 5.23 -9.46 -19.24
CA ARG A 143 6.68 -9.67 -19.36
C ARG A 143 7.45 -9.50 -18.05
N ASP A 144 6.84 -8.94 -17.02
CA ASP A 144 7.48 -8.70 -15.73
C ASP A 144 7.33 -9.92 -14.81
N PRO A 145 8.42 -10.50 -14.24
CA PRO A 145 8.35 -11.65 -13.33
C PRO A 145 7.48 -11.37 -12.08
N GLN A 146 7.42 -10.12 -11.63
CA GLN A 146 6.58 -9.69 -10.52
C GLN A 146 5.20 -9.19 -10.99
N ARG A 147 4.89 -9.36 -12.27
CA ARG A 147 3.61 -8.93 -12.88
C ARG A 147 3.31 -7.44 -12.67
N ARG A 148 4.34 -6.59 -12.62
CA ARG A 148 4.19 -5.15 -12.42
C ARG A 148 3.82 -4.46 -13.73
N ARG A 149 2.84 -3.58 -13.68
CA ARG A 149 2.48 -2.69 -14.78
C ARG A 149 3.49 -1.55 -14.87
N LEU A 150 3.42 -0.73 -15.93
CA LEU A 150 4.29 0.42 -16.09
C LEU A 150 4.14 1.41 -14.92
N GLY A 151 2.92 1.73 -14.53
CA GLY A 151 2.63 2.56 -13.35
C GLY A 151 3.17 1.97 -12.04
N ASP A 152 3.11 0.64 -11.87
CA ASP A 152 3.68 -0.05 -10.71
C ASP A 152 5.22 0.10 -10.66
N ARG A 153 5.88 0.10 -11.82
CA ARG A 153 7.34 0.29 -11.92
C ARG A 153 7.74 1.72 -11.59
N ILE A 154 7.00 2.70 -12.09
CA ILE A 154 7.23 4.14 -11.82
C ILE A 154 7.10 4.41 -10.31
N ALA A 155 6.05 3.89 -9.68
CA ALA A 155 5.80 4.08 -8.25
C ALA A 155 6.57 3.11 -7.33
N ARG A 156 7.42 2.23 -7.88
CA ARG A 156 8.14 1.18 -7.13
C ARG A 156 7.22 0.33 -6.25
N THR A 157 6.11 -0.11 -6.81
CA THR A 157 5.08 -0.88 -6.10
C THR A 157 4.85 -2.23 -6.75
N CYS A 158 4.19 -3.12 -6.02
CA CYS A 158 3.69 -4.40 -6.54
C CYS A 158 2.32 -4.72 -5.92
N VAL A 159 1.57 -5.60 -6.58
CA VAL A 159 0.28 -6.09 -6.08
C VAL A 159 0.49 -7.46 -5.50
N VAL A 160 0.13 -7.63 -4.24
CA VAL A 160 0.32 -8.87 -3.48
C VAL A 160 -1.02 -9.43 -3.02
N GLN A 161 -1.06 -10.74 -2.81
CA GLN A 161 -2.19 -11.39 -2.16
C GLN A 161 -2.17 -11.05 -0.67
N LYS A 162 -3.32 -10.69 -0.11
CA LYS A 162 -3.45 -10.54 1.34
C LYS A 162 -3.41 -11.93 1.99
N ALA A 163 -2.68 -12.08 3.09
CA ALA A 163 -2.66 -13.34 3.83
C ALA A 163 -4.09 -13.77 4.21
N GLY A 164 -4.43 -15.03 3.90
CA GLY A 164 -5.76 -15.59 4.16
C GLY A 164 -6.86 -15.24 3.14
N ALA A 165 -6.54 -14.50 2.08
CA ALA A 165 -7.51 -14.28 1.00
C ALA A 165 -7.57 -15.49 0.04
N PRO A 166 -8.75 -15.85 -0.51
CA PRO A 166 -8.87 -16.96 -1.44
C PRO A 166 -8.06 -16.69 -2.70
N VAL A 167 -7.30 -17.70 -3.15
CA VAL A 167 -6.64 -17.70 -4.46
C VAL A 167 -7.67 -18.20 -5.45
N LEU A 168 -8.04 -17.37 -6.42
CA LEU A 168 -8.91 -17.78 -7.51
C LEU A 168 -8.05 -18.55 -8.51
N GLY A 169 -8.06 -19.88 -8.38
CA GLY A 169 -7.31 -20.78 -9.24
C GLY A 169 -7.91 -20.95 -10.62
#